data_7b2757f678d26f5add5b858c9e1a8cc7
#
_entry.id   7b2757f678d26f5add5b858c9e1a8cc7
#
_cell.length_a   1.000
_cell.length_b   1.000
_cell.length_c   1.000
_cell.angle_alpha   90.00
_cell.angle_beta   90.00
_cell.angle_gamma   90.00
#
_symmetry.space_group_name_H-M   'P 1'
#
loop_
_entity.id
_entity.type
_entity.pdbx_description
1 polymer ?
#
loop_
_entity_poly.entity_id
_entity_poly.type
_entity_poly.pdbx_seq_one_letter_code
_entity_poly.pdbx_strand_id
1 'polypeptide(L)'
;MVYITGPTVDGVNLRLKVDVISTSVRTLTSEVKIMVFAYSELNDPIKISREDVDISIRGDQGQVTKSKGTSYSEYLQGKGSVLLWDGTQRVSHSNNTGQAETRLLISATFKTPKPGGTRTNEVTHRFEVPALDLSKGTDTPWFILGKYGTFELPSLSGTIRSYVVKYELGKKSGVVQKYERKTITWQPPIELAEEFTESYSAVGSFIIETHEIQNGQWVKLSDSKMSFTVEIPDTMRPEVGDIVLTDENDVARGLLPAEVFVARVSEVRVNCPNIKLKYGATIKQFTAKIINNSTEIHDNGGTFPANKLYSSGGIEVTVTDSRGMTSWPRTVYYTVLNYERPSITFIAYRTKQDAKKIQVSRYFRISPLMYNGKQLNKAVLK
;
A
#
# COMPACT_ATOMS: atom_id res chain seq x y z
N MET A 1 31.31 -2.08 -0.62
CA MET A 1 32.15 -3.09 0.10
C MET A 1 33.51 -3.21 -0.58
N VAL A 2 34.58 -3.00 0.15
CA VAL A 2 35.98 -3.08 -0.34
C VAL A 2 36.77 -4.06 0.52
N TYR A 3 37.54 -4.94 -0.11
CA TYR A 3 38.46 -5.85 0.55
C TYR A 3 39.90 -5.50 0.19
N ILE A 4 40.74 -5.35 1.19
CA ILE A 4 42.14 -5.02 1.06
C ILE A 4 42.94 -6.07 1.80
N THR A 5 43.97 -6.61 1.17
CA THR A 5 44.91 -7.55 1.77
C THR A 5 46.27 -6.87 1.92
N GLY A 6 46.81 -6.84 3.12
CA GLY A 6 48.16 -6.42 3.42
C GLY A 6 49.21 -7.44 2.98
N PRO A 7 50.47 -7.10 3.08
CA PRO A 7 51.57 -8.03 2.76
C PRO A 7 51.52 -9.28 3.63
N THR A 8 51.86 -10.41 3.03
CA THR A 8 52.04 -11.68 3.77
C THR A 8 53.42 -11.69 4.42
N VAL A 9 53.46 -11.87 5.74
CA VAL A 9 54.68 -12.00 6.52
C VAL A 9 54.66 -13.36 7.21
N ASP A 10 55.60 -14.23 6.88
CA ASP A 10 55.68 -15.62 7.39
C ASP A 10 54.35 -16.38 7.30
N GLY A 11 53.68 -16.30 6.14
CA GLY A 11 52.44 -17.02 5.87
C GLY A 11 51.18 -16.42 6.53
N VAL A 12 51.26 -15.27 7.13
CA VAL A 12 50.10 -14.54 7.70
C VAL A 12 49.96 -13.15 7.06
N ASN A 13 48.75 -12.74 6.79
CA ASN A 13 48.43 -11.36 6.37
C ASN A 13 47.23 -10.77 7.12
N LEU A 14 47.15 -9.47 7.13
CA LEU A 14 45.97 -8.75 7.59
C LEU A 14 45.09 -8.42 6.40
N ARG A 15 43.78 -8.54 6.62
CA ARG A 15 42.76 -8.16 5.65
C ARG A 15 41.81 -7.15 6.27
N LEU A 16 41.55 -6.08 5.52
CA LEU A 16 40.53 -5.10 5.85
C LEU A 16 39.30 -5.37 4.98
N LYS A 17 38.12 -5.30 5.62
CA LYS A 17 36.85 -5.19 4.93
C LYS A 17 36.22 -3.87 5.35
N VAL A 18 35.95 -3.00 4.38
CA VAL A 18 35.35 -1.69 4.61
C VAL A 18 34.06 -1.59 3.80
N ASP A 19 33.02 -1.18 4.46
CA ASP A 19 31.69 -1.06 3.85
C ASP A 19 30.93 0.15 4.39
N VAL A 20 30.20 0.87 3.53
CA VAL A 20 29.22 1.87 3.95
C VAL A 20 27.93 1.15 4.26
N ILE A 21 27.55 1.07 5.54
CA ILE A 21 26.41 0.31 6.01
C ILE A 21 25.12 1.12 6.10
N SER A 22 25.25 2.45 6.26
CA SER A 22 24.13 3.36 6.23
C SER A 22 24.55 4.73 5.71
N THR A 23 23.58 5.43 5.12
CA THR A 23 23.74 6.84 4.69
C THR A 23 22.49 7.62 5.11
N SER A 24 22.68 8.84 5.56
CA SER A 24 21.59 9.74 5.92
C SER A 24 21.81 11.10 5.27
N VAL A 25 21.00 11.41 4.30
CA VAL A 25 20.98 12.73 3.66
C VAL A 25 20.47 13.79 4.64
N ARG A 26 19.55 13.42 5.54
CA ARG A 26 19.00 14.33 6.56
C ARG A 26 20.06 14.84 7.52
N THR A 27 20.95 13.96 7.99
CA THR A 27 22.03 14.31 8.91
C THR A 27 23.35 14.56 8.21
N LEU A 28 23.39 14.41 6.88
CA LEU A 28 24.61 14.52 6.06
C LEU A 28 25.72 13.62 6.59
N THR A 29 25.41 12.38 6.89
CA THR A 29 26.38 11.43 7.45
C THR A 29 26.30 10.07 6.77
N SER A 30 27.43 9.37 6.76
CA SER A 30 27.52 7.95 6.45
C SER A 30 28.13 7.19 7.61
N GLU A 31 27.67 5.96 7.83
CA GLU A 31 28.28 5.03 8.76
C GLU A 31 29.10 4.01 7.99
N VAL A 32 30.39 3.93 8.30
CA VAL A 32 31.35 3.06 7.65
C VAL A 32 31.72 1.95 8.63
N LYS A 33 31.38 0.71 8.30
CA LYS A 33 31.80 -0.47 9.06
C LYS A 33 33.18 -0.92 8.58
N ILE A 34 34.08 -1.11 9.53
CA ILE A 34 35.46 -1.55 9.30
C ILE A 34 35.65 -2.86 10.06
N MET A 35 36.15 -3.87 9.40
CA MET A 35 36.50 -5.15 10.00
C MET A 35 37.94 -5.51 9.64
N VAL A 36 38.67 -6.02 10.62
CA VAL A 36 40.05 -6.46 10.47
C VAL A 36 40.14 -7.94 10.73
N PHE A 37 40.68 -8.67 9.79
CA PHE A 37 40.87 -10.12 9.88
C PHE A 37 42.37 -10.44 9.80
N ALA A 38 42.80 -11.47 10.57
CA ALA A 38 44.02 -12.19 10.26
C ALA A 38 43.68 -13.35 9.36
N TYR A 39 44.47 -13.60 8.35
CA TYR A 39 44.39 -14.76 7.47
C TYR A 39 45.72 -15.49 7.46
N SER A 40 45.68 -16.81 7.62
CA SER A 40 46.85 -17.68 7.54
C SER A 40 46.82 -18.51 6.27
N GLU A 41 47.98 -18.61 5.62
CA GLU A 41 48.28 -19.55 4.51
C GLU A 41 48.98 -20.80 5.01
N LEU A 42 49.34 -20.85 6.30
CA LEU A 42 50.01 -21.98 6.92
C LEU A 42 49.03 -23.10 7.25
N ASN A 43 49.56 -24.33 7.27
CA ASN A 43 48.77 -25.53 7.67
C ASN A 43 48.75 -25.67 9.21
N ASP A 44 49.75 -25.13 9.91
CA ASP A 44 49.84 -25.23 11.36
C ASP A 44 48.99 -24.14 12.06
N PRO A 45 48.37 -24.44 13.19
CA PRO A 45 47.61 -23.45 13.95
C PRO A 45 48.51 -22.38 14.56
N ILE A 46 48.05 -21.14 14.46
CA ILE A 46 48.74 -19.99 15.03
C ILE A 46 47.95 -19.45 16.18
N LYS A 47 48.54 -19.28 17.36
CA LYS A 47 47.95 -18.60 18.48
C LYS A 47 47.86 -17.10 18.21
N ILE A 48 46.66 -16.55 18.28
CA ILE A 48 46.35 -15.13 18.11
C ILE A 48 45.90 -14.55 19.43
N SER A 49 46.49 -13.42 19.82
CA SER A 49 45.93 -12.53 20.88
C SER A 49 45.41 -11.28 20.25
N ARG A 50 44.13 -10.97 20.51
CA ARG A 50 43.49 -9.74 20.01
C ARG A 50 44.11 -8.49 20.69
N GLU A 51 44.75 -8.61 21.84
CA GLU A 51 45.49 -7.55 22.50
C GLU A 51 46.71 -7.05 21.69
N ASP A 52 47.24 -7.91 20.79
CA ASP A 52 48.33 -7.60 19.91
C ASP A 52 47.92 -6.87 18.62
N VAL A 53 46.66 -6.44 18.53
CA VAL A 53 46.11 -5.72 17.39
C VAL A 53 45.99 -4.23 17.73
N ASP A 54 46.69 -3.41 16.98
CA ASP A 54 46.56 -1.96 17.02
C ASP A 54 45.84 -1.46 15.77
N ILE A 55 44.73 -0.73 15.96
CA ILE A 55 43.96 -0.14 14.87
C ILE A 55 43.92 1.35 15.01
N SER A 56 44.25 2.03 13.93
CA SER A 56 44.19 3.48 13.84
C SER A 56 43.28 3.87 12.66
N ILE A 57 42.30 4.71 12.94
CA ILE A 57 41.42 5.29 11.94
C ILE A 57 41.61 6.80 12.01
N ARG A 58 42.12 7.40 10.95
CA ARG A 58 42.42 8.83 10.87
C ARG A 58 41.63 9.46 9.73
N GLY A 59 40.92 10.53 10.01
CA GLY A 59 40.35 11.40 8.99
C GLY A 59 41.37 12.41 8.49
N ASP A 60 41.15 13.02 7.33
CA ASP A 60 42.06 14.06 6.75
C ASP A 60 42.26 15.26 7.68
N GLN A 61 41.32 15.52 8.59
CA GLN A 61 41.40 16.62 9.58
C GLN A 61 42.07 16.23 10.92
N GLY A 62 42.70 15.08 10.99
CA GLY A 62 43.54 14.71 12.14
C GLY A 62 42.81 13.97 13.28
N GLN A 63 41.54 13.66 13.19
CA GLN A 63 40.87 12.75 14.15
C GLN A 63 41.50 11.35 14.07
N VAL A 64 42.00 10.88 15.20
CA VAL A 64 42.57 9.54 15.32
C VAL A 64 41.72 8.75 16.31
N THR A 65 41.02 7.74 15.85
CA THR A 65 40.43 6.75 16.72
C THR A 65 41.42 5.60 16.87
N LYS A 66 41.94 5.37 18.07
CA LYS A 66 42.78 4.20 18.39
C LYS A 66 41.93 3.21 19.13
N SER A 67 41.93 1.95 18.68
CA SER A 67 41.30 0.86 19.36
C SER A 67 42.28 -0.28 19.51
N LYS A 68 42.30 -0.91 20.69
CA LYS A 68 42.96 -2.18 20.90
C LYS A 68 41.92 -3.32 20.82
N GLY A 69 42.34 -4.47 20.35
CA GLY A 69 41.50 -5.67 20.42
C GLY A 69 41.16 -6.02 21.88
N THR A 70 40.04 -6.72 22.07
CA THR A 70 39.62 -7.21 23.40
C THR A 70 40.46 -8.43 23.83
N SER A 71 40.65 -8.63 25.12
CA SER A 71 41.45 -9.73 25.74
C SER A 71 40.86 -11.11 25.41
N TYR A 72 41.14 -11.66 24.26
CA TYR A 72 40.73 -12.98 23.84
C TYR A 72 41.82 -13.69 23.04
N SER A 73 42.19 -14.90 23.43
CA SER A 73 43.15 -15.72 22.70
C SER A 73 42.42 -16.79 21.91
N GLU A 74 42.74 -16.91 20.64
CA GLU A 74 42.16 -17.87 19.72
C GLU A 74 43.26 -18.51 18.86
N TYR A 75 43.01 -19.72 18.33
CA TYR A 75 43.89 -20.34 17.36
C TYR A 75 43.31 -20.14 15.95
N LEU A 76 44.07 -19.52 15.08
CA LEU A 76 43.82 -19.52 13.65
C LEU A 76 44.20 -20.90 13.11
N GLN A 77 43.16 -21.69 12.82
CA GLN A 77 43.30 -23.09 12.37
C GLN A 77 43.60 -23.12 10.86
N GLY A 78 44.78 -23.66 10.49
CA GLY A 78 45.16 -23.93 9.09
C GLY A 78 44.95 -22.71 8.16
N LYS A 79 44.60 -22.99 6.90
CA LYS A 79 44.28 -21.97 5.90
C LYS A 79 42.91 -21.36 6.20
N GLY A 80 42.85 -20.31 7.02
CA GLY A 80 41.60 -19.70 7.46
C GLY A 80 41.75 -18.23 7.86
N SER A 81 40.63 -17.63 8.27
CA SER A 81 40.59 -16.25 8.77
C SER A 81 39.89 -16.14 10.12
N VAL A 82 40.37 -15.24 10.95
CA VAL A 82 39.77 -14.87 12.23
C VAL A 82 39.53 -13.36 12.24
N LEU A 83 38.35 -12.95 12.71
CA LEU A 83 38.02 -11.55 12.93
C LEU A 83 38.78 -11.05 14.16
N LEU A 84 39.69 -10.10 13.99
CA LEU A 84 40.46 -9.50 15.05
C LEU A 84 39.75 -8.32 15.70
N TRP A 85 39.07 -7.52 14.89
CA TRP A 85 38.39 -6.33 15.35
C TRP A 85 37.29 -5.93 14.35
N ASP A 86 36.20 -5.35 14.87
CA ASP A 86 35.24 -4.62 14.07
C ASP A 86 34.76 -3.36 14.79
N GLY A 87 34.36 -2.36 14.01
CA GLY A 87 33.84 -1.10 14.53
C GLY A 87 33.16 -0.29 13.44
N THR A 88 32.47 0.75 13.86
CA THR A 88 31.77 1.68 12.97
C THR A 88 32.32 3.09 13.16
N GLN A 89 32.61 3.76 12.04
CA GLN A 89 33.04 5.14 12.00
C GLN A 89 31.98 5.99 11.30
N ARG A 90 31.55 7.08 11.95
CA ARG A 90 30.67 8.06 11.34
C ARG A 90 31.47 9.10 10.58
N VAL A 91 31.05 9.42 9.34
CA VAL A 91 31.69 10.39 8.44
C VAL A 91 30.65 11.44 8.08
N SER A 92 31.00 12.72 8.26
CA SER A 92 30.17 13.85 7.82
C SER A 92 30.37 14.14 6.34
N HIS A 93 29.34 14.70 5.71
CA HIS A 93 29.36 15.14 4.33
C HIS A 93 29.07 16.63 4.21
N SER A 94 29.68 17.26 3.22
CA SER A 94 29.39 18.64 2.87
C SER A 94 27.95 18.82 2.45
N ASN A 95 27.27 19.80 3.02
CA ASN A 95 25.89 20.15 2.67
C ASN A 95 25.77 20.85 1.29
N ASN A 96 26.89 21.17 0.65
CA ASN A 96 26.91 21.79 -0.68
C ASN A 96 27.08 20.78 -1.81
N THR A 97 27.95 19.77 -1.59
CA THR A 97 28.36 18.83 -2.65
C THR A 97 27.97 17.40 -2.36
N GLY A 98 27.56 17.08 -1.11
CA GLY A 98 27.38 15.71 -0.66
C GLY A 98 28.70 14.93 -0.51
N GLN A 99 29.82 15.51 -0.86
CA GLN A 99 31.12 14.88 -0.71
C GLN A 99 31.45 14.64 0.76
N ALA A 100 32.10 13.52 1.07
CA ALA A 100 32.62 13.29 2.40
C ALA A 100 33.60 14.38 2.78
N GLU A 101 33.44 14.95 3.98
CA GLU A 101 34.33 16.00 4.48
C GLU A 101 35.71 15.45 4.80
N THR A 102 35.82 14.16 5.05
CA THR A 102 37.06 13.48 5.34
C THR A 102 37.21 12.18 4.59
N ARG A 103 38.40 11.84 4.18
CA ARG A 103 38.79 10.52 3.73
C ARG A 103 39.29 9.72 4.93
N LEU A 104 38.97 8.43 5.01
CA LEU A 104 39.42 7.59 6.11
C LEU A 104 40.75 6.91 5.75
N LEU A 105 41.80 7.20 6.49
CA LEU A 105 43.03 6.40 6.48
C LEU A 105 42.92 5.34 7.57
N ILE A 106 42.79 4.10 7.19
CA ILE A 106 42.62 2.96 8.10
C ILE A 106 43.94 2.18 8.11
N SER A 107 44.52 2.05 9.28
CA SER A 107 45.74 1.28 9.48
C SER A 107 45.51 0.24 10.57
N ALA A 108 45.92 -0.99 10.33
CA ALA A 108 45.91 -2.04 11.32
C ALA A 108 47.29 -2.71 11.37
N THR A 109 47.79 -2.95 12.57
CA THR A 109 49.01 -3.74 12.82
C THR A 109 48.68 -4.91 13.75
N PHE A 110 49.34 -6.02 13.53
CA PHE A 110 49.11 -7.24 14.29
C PHE A 110 50.48 -7.90 14.55
N LYS A 111 50.76 -8.21 15.81
CA LYS A 111 51.97 -8.86 16.25
C LYS A 111 51.69 -10.25 16.76
N THR A 112 52.41 -11.23 16.24
CA THR A 112 52.29 -12.64 16.71
C THR A 112 53.66 -13.18 17.06
N PRO A 113 53.81 -13.98 18.14
CA PRO A 113 55.03 -14.69 18.47
C PRO A 113 55.40 -15.71 17.37
N LYS A 114 56.68 -15.83 17.12
CA LYS A 114 57.24 -16.89 16.28
C LYS A 114 58.55 -17.39 16.85
N PRO A 115 59.07 -18.60 16.46
CA PRO A 115 60.41 -19.01 16.82
C PRO A 115 61.44 -17.98 16.38
N GLY A 116 62.24 -17.47 17.33
CA GLY A 116 63.29 -16.46 17.08
C GLY A 116 62.85 -15.01 17.02
N GLY A 117 61.59 -14.69 17.44
CA GLY A 117 61.16 -13.26 17.51
C GLY A 117 59.67 -13.07 17.41
N THR A 118 59.29 -11.90 16.91
CA THR A 118 57.89 -11.47 16.72
C THR A 118 57.61 -11.20 15.23
N ARG A 119 56.50 -11.75 14.72
CA ARG A 119 55.97 -11.42 13.40
C ARG A 119 55.12 -10.14 13.53
N THR A 120 55.34 -9.16 12.66
CA THR A 120 54.50 -7.97 12.55
C THR A 120 53.90 -7.90 11.17
N ASN A 121 52.57 -7.91 11.14
CA ASN A 121 51.77 -7.75 9.93
C ASN A 121 51.12 -6.37 9.97
N GLU A 122 50.99 -5.73 8.83
CA GLU A 122 50.32 -4.45 8.71
C GLU A 122 49.46 -4.38 7.46
N VAL A 123 48.43 -3.56 7.51
CA VAL A 123 47.64 -3.15 6.36
C VAL A 123 47.19 -1.70 6.53
N THR A 124 47.37 -0.93 5.50
CA THR A 124 46.92 0.48 5.48
C THR A 124 46.15 0.73 4.20
N HIS A 125 45.01 1.39 4.33
CA HIS A 125 44.16 1.73 3.20
C HIS A 125 43.51 3.10 3.38
N ARG A 126 43.51 3.87 2.31
CA ARG A 126 42.71 5.12 2.23
C ARG A 126 41.36 4.81 1.60
N PHE A 127 40.30 4.92 2.40
CA PHE A 127 38.94 4.67 1.96
C PHE A 127 38.25 6.01 1.64
N GLU A 128 37.78 6.14 0.42
CA GLU A 128 36.95 7.27 -0.01
C GLU A 128 35.49 6.92 0.20
N VAL A 129 34.81 7.63 1.13
CA VAL A 129 33.38 7.46 1.37
C VAL A 129 32.63 8.08 0.19
N PRO A 130 31.74 7.34 -0.46
CA PRO A 130 30.97 7.86 -1.58
C PRO A 130 30.19 9.12 -1.22
N ALA A 131 30.07 10.05 -2.17
CA ALA A 131 29.30 11.26 -2.00
C ALA A 131 27.80 10.91 -1.78
N LEU A 132 27.13 11.70 -0.95
CA LEU A 132 25.68 11.63 -0.81
C LEU A 132 25.01 12.33 -1.99
N ASP A 133 23.96 11.70 -2.52
CA ASP A 133 23.09 12.35 -3.49
C ASP A 133 22.14 13.30 -2.74
N LEU A 134 22.46 14.59 -2.75
CA LEU A 134 21.68 15.61 -2.05
C LEU A 134 20.29 15.85 -2.63
N SER A 135 20.04 15.42 -3.88
CA SER A 135 18.70 15.49 -4.46
C SER A 135 17.79 14.35 -4.00
N LYS A 136 18.31 13.37 -3.26
CA LYS A 136 17.53 12.29 -2.69
C LYS A 136 16.73 12.75 -1.48
N GLY A 137 15.41 12.54 -1.51
CA GLY A 137 14.53 12.82 -0.38
C GLY A 137 14.81 11.91 0.83
N THR A 138 14.41 12.38 2.00
CA THR A 138 14.68 11.68 3.29
C THR A 138 13.69 10.58 3.62
N ASP A 139 12.45 10.68 3.14
CA ASP A 139 11.34 9.76 3.40
C ASP A 139 10.53 9.55 2.12
N THR A 140 9.86 8.40 1.98
CA THR A 140 8.88 8.17 0.92
C THR A 140 7.62 8.98 1.25
N PRO A 141 7.33 10.08 0.56
CA PRO A 141 6.18 10.90 0.87
C PRO A 141 4.87 10.23 0.45
N TRP A 142 3.83 10.52 1.22
CA TRP A 142 2.49 10.00 1.00
C TRP A 142 1.50 11.16 0.84
N PHE A 143 0.58 11.03 -0.12
CA PHE A 143 -0.38 12.07 -0.47
C PHE A 143 -1.77 11.50 -0.70
N ILE A 144 -2.77 12.34 -0.50
CA ILE A 144 -4.15 12.08 -0.94
C ILE A 144 -4.40 12.96 -2.17
N LEU A 145 -4.93 12.37 -3.24
CA LEU A 145 -5.26 13.11 -4.47
C LEU A 145 -6.17 14.32 -4.17
N GLY A 146 -5.85 15.45 -4.77
CA GLY A 146 -6.59 16.71 -4.59
C GLY A 146 -6.36 17.42 -3.25
N LYS A 147 -5.53 16.88 -2.34
CA LYS A 147 -5.17 17.53 -1.07
C LYS A 147 -3.72 17.99 -1.08
N TYR A 148 -3.45 19.12 -0.42
CA TYR A 148 -2.08 19.59 -0.22
C TYR A 148 -1.34 18.68 0.74
N GLY A 149 -0.10 18.39 0.40
CA GLY A 149 0.88 17.72 1.26
C GLY A 149 2.26 18.34 1.08
N THR A 150 3.14 18.08 2.02
CA THR A 150 4.53 18.59 1.99
C THR A 150 5.51 17.48 2.27
N PHE A 151 6.70 17.60 1.69
CA PHE A 151 7.86 16.81 2.06
C PHE A 151 9.13 17.67 2.02
N GLU A 152 10.15 17.21 2.71
CA GLU A 152 11.40 17.95 2.80
C GLU A 152 12.51 17.28 2.00
N LEU A 153 13.25 18.10 1.28
CA LEU A 153 14.54 17.78 0.68
C LEU A 153 15.68 18.30 1.56
N PRO A 154 16.89 17.80 1.41
CA PRO A 154 18.05 18.34 2.12
C PRO A 154 18.19 19.82 1.89
N SER A 155 18.51 20.57 2.95
CA SER A 155 18.75 22.01 2.81
C SER A 155 19.98 22.27 1.96
N LEU A 156 19.82 23.06 0.88
CA LEU A 156 20.93 23.54 0.07
C LEU A 156 21.53 24.78 0.74
N SER A 157 22.85 24.80 0.93
CA SER A 157 23.57 25.98 1.41
C SER A 157 23.87 26.95 0.26
N GLY A 158 24.02 28.21 0.62
CA GLY A 158 24.24 29.27 -0.36
C GLY A 158 22.93 29.71 -1.08
N THR A 159 23.01 30.81 -1.80
CA THR A 159 21.83 31.41 -2.51
C THR A 159 21.69 30.94 -3.96
N ILE A 160 22.66 30.17 -4.44
CA ILE A 160 22.83 29.86 -5.86
C ILE A 160 22.27 28.52 -6.29
N ARG A 161 21.71 27.71 -5.36
CA ARG A 161 21.16 26.39 -5.66
C ARG A 161 19.71 26.28 -5.28
N SER A 162 18.96 25.50 -6.06
CA SER A 162 17.54 25.22 -5.84
C SER A 162 17.15 23.89 -6.45
N TYR A 163 16.00 23.36 -6.03
CA TYR A 163 15.38 22.17 -6.59
C TYR A 163 14.32 22.51 -7.63
N VAL A 164 14.23 21.71 -8.67
CA VAL A 164 13.07 21.58 -9.54
C VAL A 164 12.54 20.16 -9.36
N VAL A 165 11.29 20.03 -8.93
CA VAL A 165 10.65 18.75 -8.66
C VAL A 165 9.58 18.49 -9.71
N LYS A 166 9.67 17.33 -10.35
CA LYS A 166 8.69 16.82 -11.31
C LYS A 166 8.12 15.51 -10.81
N TYR A 167 6.93 15.12 -11.26
CA TYR A 167 6.36 13.82 -10.95
C TYR A 167 6.12 12.99 -12.20
N GLU A 168 6.14 11.67 -12.04
CA GLU A 168 5.72 10.65 -13.01
C GLU A 168 4.84 9.64 -12.29
N LEU A 169 3.63 9.39 -12.82
CA LEU A 169 2.71 8.35 -12.36
C LEU A 169 1.98 7.76 -13.59
N GLY A 170 2.22 6.48 -13.87
CA GLY A 170 1.70 5.85 -15.08
C GLY A 170 2.15 6.61 -16.34
N LYS A 171 1.19 7.08 -17.11
CA LYS A 171 1.44 7.89 -18.32
C LYS A 171 1.43 9.39 -18.06
N LYS A 172 1.07 9.81 -16.84
CA LYS A 172 0.97 11.23 -16.47
C LYS A 172 2.25 11.71 -15.81
N SER A 173 2.67 12.92 -16.17
CA SER A 173 3.83 13.60 -15.63
C SER A 173 3.58 15.11 -15.56
N GLY A 174 4.33 15.80 -14.71
CA GLY A 174 4.23 17.24 -14.60
C GLY A 174 5.26 17.83 -13.66
N VAL A 175 5.21 19.16 -13.51
CA VAL A 175 6.06 19.89 -12.58
C VAL A 175 5.31 20.07 -11.28
N VAL A 176 5.94 19.67 -10.17
CA VAL A 176 5.43 19.89 -8.81
C VAL A 176 5.74 21.31 -8.36
N GLN A 177 7.04 21.66 -8.35
CA GLN A 177 7.51 22.94 -7.90
C GLN A 177 8.88 23.27 -8.53
N LYS A 178 9.18 24.58 -8.67
CA LYS A 178 10.46 25.03 -9.23
C LYS A 178 11.16 25.98 -8.28
N TYR A 179 12.48 25.83 -8.24
CA TYR A 179 13.41 26.73 -7.55
C TYR A 179 13.17 26.83 -6.04
N GLU A 180 12.72 25.74 -5.44
CA GLU A 180 12.62 25.60 -3.99
C GLU A 180 13.91 25.11 -3.37
N ARG A 181 14.07 25.35 -2.07
CA ARG A 181 15.34 25.08 -1.39
C ARG A 181 15.28 23.95 -0.37
N LYS A 182 14.11 23.65 0.15
CA LYS A 182 13.95 22.63 1.18
C LYS A 182 12.56 21.99 1.18
N THR A 183 11.53 22.78 1.44
CA THR A 183 10.17 22.27 1.59
C THR A 183 9.46 22.28 0.24
N ILE A 184 9.00 21.14 -0.18
CA ILE A 184 8.21 20.96 -1.40
C ILE A 184 6.76 20.79 -1.00
N THR A 185 5.88 21.62 -1.57
CA THR A 185 4.43 21.54 -1.40
C THR A 185 3.82 21.03 -2.69
N TRP A 186 2.96 20.01 -2.59
CA TRP A 186 2.29 19.45 -3.75
C TRP A 186 0.83 19.15 -3.45
N GLN A 187 -0.02 19.48 -4.41
CA GLN A 187 -1.40 19.02 -4.47
C GLN A 187 -1.50 18.08 -5.67
N PRO A 188 -1.43 16.75 -5.49
CA PRO A 188 -1.54 15.82 -6.61
C PRO A 188 -2.85 16.05 -7.34
N PRO A 189 -2.82 16.23 -8.68
CA PRO A 189 -4.03 16.36 -9.48
C PRO A 189 -4.96 15.17 -9.27
N ILE A 190 -6.25 15.44 -9.13
CA ILE A 190 -7.24 14.38 -8.85
C ILE A 190 -7.40 13.43 -10.05
N GLU A 191 -7.10 13.91 -11.25
CA GLU A 191 -7.11 13.18 -12.51
C GLU A 191 -6.05 12.08 -12.59
N LEU A 192 -5.07 12.07 -11.67
CA LEU A 192 -4.11 10.96 -11.56
C LEU A 192 -4.78 9.64 -11.20
N ALA A 193 -5.98 9.68 -10.63
CA ALA A 193 -6.79 8.49 -10.35
C ALA A 193 -7.09 7.64 -11.59
N GLU A 194 -7.05 8.21 -12.79
CA GLU A 194 -7.23 7.49 -14.06
C GLU A 194 -6.09 6.50 -14.35
N GLU A 195 -4.92 6.69 -13.74
CA GLU A 195 -3.77 5.81 -13.93
C GLU A 195 -3.81 4.53 -13.07
N PHE A 196 -4.72 4.46 -12.08
CA PHE A 196 -4.85 3.31 -11.17
C PHE A 196 -6.32 2.99 -10.84
N THR A 197 -7.05 2.56 -11.85
CA THR A 197 -8.50 2.28 -11.76
C THR A 197 -8.85 1.00 -10.98
N GLU A 198 -7.87 0.14 -10.72
CA GLU A 198 -8.04 -1.16 -10.05
C GLU A 198 -7.44 -1.20 -8.63
N SER A 199 -6.94 -0.06 -8.12
CA SER A 199 -6.29 0.02 -6.82
C SER A 199 -6.70 1.28 -6.06
N TYR A 200 -6.74 1.18 -4.73
CA TYR A 200 -6.95 2.33 -3.83
C TYR A 200 -5.77 3.30 -3.80
N SER A 201 -4.56 2.80 -4.05
CA SER A 201 -3.33 3.58 -4.03
C SER A 201 -2.41 3.23 -5.18
N ALA A 202 -1.50 4.14 -5.51
CA ALA A 202 -0.46 3.92 -6.51
C ALA A 202 0.88 4.52 -6.07
N VAL A 203 1.95 3.96 -6.60
CA VAL A 203 3.32 4.45 -6.38
C VAL A 203 3.79 5.14 -7.64
N GLY A 204 4.23 6.39 -7.49
CA GLY A 204 4.86 7.18 -8.53
C GLY A 204 6.31 7.52 -8.20
N SER A 205 6.94 8.33 -9.04
CA SER A 205 8.30 8.80 -8.86
C SER A 205 8.37 10.31 -8.97
N PHE A 206 9.04 10.95 -8.01
CA PHE A 206 9.54 12.30 -8.21
C PHE A 206 10.89 12.26 -8.93
N ILE A 207 11.06 13.15 -9.90
CA ILE A 207 12.36 13.50 -10.48
C ILE A 207 12.76 14.81 -9.83
N ILE A 208 13.82 14.77 -9.02
CA ILE A 208 14.32 15.89 -8.24
C ILE A 208 15.62 16.37 -8.91
N GLU A 209 15.54 17.50 -9.58
CA GLU A 209 16.67 18.12 -10.25
C GLU A 209 17.29 19.17 -9.34
N THR A 210 18.61 19.12 -9.14
CA THR A 210 19.39 20.18 -8.49
C THR A 210 19.87 21.16 -9.56
N HIS A 211 19.54 22.43 -9.39
CA HIS A 211 19.92 23.52 -10.29
C HIS A 211 20.82 24.51 -9.57
N GLU A 212 21.69 25.17 -10.30
CA GLU A 212 22.58 26.24 -9.82
C GLU A 212 22.51 27.45 -10.76
N ILE A 213 22.62 28.66 -10.20
CA ILE A 213 22.75 29.87 -11.01
C ILE A 213 24.18 29.98 -11.52
N GLN A 214 24.35 29.89 -12.83
CA GLN A 214 25.60 30.10 -13.54
C GLN A 214 25.40 31.21 -14.58
N ASN A 215 26.19 32.29 -14.49
CA ASN A 215 26.04 33.45 -15.39
C ASN A 215 24.59 34.03 -15.44
N GLY A 216 23.89 34.03 -14.29
CA GLY A 216 22.52 34.53 -14.19
C GLY A 216 21.42 33.61 -14.71
N GLN A 217 21.77 32.40 -15.10
CA GLN A 217 20.78 31.39 -15.57
C GLN A 217 20.81 30.13 -14.71
N TRP A 218 19.65 29.50 -14.54
CA TRP A 218 19.53 28.22 -13.84
C TRP A 218 20.03 27.08 -14.73
N VAL A 219 21.07 26.40 -14.31
CA VAL A 219 21.67 25.25 -14.97
C VAL A 219 21.46 24.01 -14.13
N LYS A 220 20.94 22.94 -14.74
CA LYS A 220 20.80 21.64 -14.09
C LYS A 220 22.17 21.02 -13.83
N LEU A 221 22.43 20.65 -12.57
CA LEU A 221 23.66 19.97 -12.15
C LEU A 221 23.50 18.45 -12.10
N SER A 222 22.39 17.99 -11.50
CA SER A 222 22.11 16.56 -11.30
C SER A 222 20.61 16.32 -11.19
N ASP A 223 20.22 15.05 -11.27
CA ASP A 223 18.88 14.60 -10.90
C ASP A 223 18.93 13.29 -10.12
N SER A 224 17.85 13.00 -9.41
CA SER A 224 17.61 11.74 -8.74
C SER A 224 16.14 11.40 -8.79
N LYS A 225 15.81 10.12 -8.56
CA LYS A 225 14.41 9.64 -8.43
C LYS A 225 14.13 9.28 -6.98
N MET A 226 12.95 9.68 -6.51
CA MET A 226 12.40 9.33 -5.20
C MET A 226 10.97 8.85 -5.39
N SER A 227 10.60 7.71 -4.80
CA SER A 227 9.24 7.20 -4.85
C SER A 227 8.31 8.04 -3.99
N PHE A 228 7.04 8.13 -4.38
CA PHE A 228 5.95 8.62 -3.56
C PHE A 228 4.74 7.70 -3.68
N THR A 229 3.84 7.77 -2.70
CA THR A 229 2.55 7.06 -2.74
C THR A 229 1.42 8.08 -2.79
N VAL A 230 0.41 7.83 -3.64
CA VAL A 230 -0.84 8.58 -3.65
C VAL A 230 -2.02 7.66 -3.36
N GLU A 231 -3.04 8.20 -2.69
CA GLU A 231 -4.27 7.50 -2.37
C GLU A 231 -5.50 8.25 -2.86
N ILE A 232 -6.56 7.50 -3.13
CA ILE A 232 -7.86 8.02 -3.53
C ILE A 232 -8.57 8.68 -2.35
N PRO A 233 -9.07 9.90 -2.45
CA PRO A 233 -9.88 10.54 -1.40
C PRO A 233 -11.27 9.92 -1.29
N ASP A 234 -11.88 9.99 -0.10
CA ASP A 234 -13.24 9.50 0.15
C ASP A 234 -14.31 10.13 -0.76
N THR A 235 -14.04 11.32 -1.30
CA THR A 235 -14.94 12.00 -2.26
C THR A 235 -15.05 11.29 -3.61
N MET A 236 -14.21 10.28 -3.86
CA MET A 236 -14.26 9.45 -5.07
C MET A 236 -15.11 8.19 -4.93
N ARG A 237 -15.75 7.97 -3.79
CA ARG A 237 -16.69 6.84 -3.63
C ARG A 237 -17.73 6.84 -4.74
N PRO A 238 -18.17 5.66 -5.21
CA PRO A 238 -19.33 5.55 -6.10
C PRO A 238 -20.55 6.25 -5.51
N GLU A 239 -21.38 6.79 -6.37
CA GLU A 239 -22.64 7.39 -5.97
C GLU A 239 -23.81 6.54 -6.52
N VAL A 240 -24.65 6.02 -5.63
CA VAL A 240 -25.87 5.32 -6.00
C VAL A 240 -26.98 6.35 -6.22
N GLY A 241 -27.51 6.39 -7.43
CA GLY A 241 -28.65 7.27 -7.78
C GLY A 241 -29.98 6.71 -7.28
N ASP A 242 -31.06 6.95 -8.01
CA ASP A 242 -32.37 6.48 -7.63
C ASP A 242 -32.48 4.97 -7.72
N ILE A 243 -33.15 4.36 -6.74
CA ILE A 243 -33.44 2.92 -6.70
C ILE A 243 -34.87 2.73 -7.18
N VAL A 244 -35.04 1.97 -8.24
CA VAL A 244 -36.34 1.65 -8.83
C VAL A 244 -36.71 0.22 -8.47
N LEU A 245 -37.83 0.05 -7.79
CA LEU A 245 -38.40 -1.24 -7.47
C LEU A 245 -39.51 -1.58 -8.47
N THR A 246 -39.49 -2.79 -9.05
CA THR A 246 -40.47 -3.25 -9.99
C THR A 246 -40.96 -4.62 -9.56
N ASP A 247 -42.30 -4.81 -9.49
CA ASP A 247 -42.89 -6.12 -9.27
C ASP A 247 -42.82 -6.92 -10.58
N GLU A 248 -42.19 -8.06 -10.58
CA GLU A 248 -42.14 -8.98 -11.74
C GLU A 248 -43.44 -9.78 -11.90
N ASN A 249 -44.29 -9.77 -10.87
CA ASN A 249 -45.65 -10.33 -10.99
C ASN A 249 -46.57 -9.34 -11.72
N ASP A 250 -46.90 -9.63 -12.98
CA ASP A 250 -47.66 -8.72 -13.84
C ASP A 250 -49.04 -8.38 -13.26
N VAL A 251 -49.68 -9.33 -12.56
CA VAL A 251 -51.00 -9.11 -11.95
C VAL A 251 -50.90 -8.14 -10.77
N ALA A 252 -49.94 -8.33 -9.88
CA ALA A 252 -49.71 -7.45 -8.76
C ALA A 252 -49.31 -6.05 -9.24
N ARG A 253 -48.40 -5.98 -10.21
CA ARG A 253 -47.96 -4.73 -10.83
C ARG A 253 -49.08 -3.94 -11.48
N GLY A 254 -50.05 -4.61 -12.10
CA GLY A 254 -51.19 -3.96 -12.73
C GLY A 254 -52.27 -3.48 -11.74
N LEU A 255 -52.23 -3.93 -10.48
CA LEU A 255 -53.18 -3.57 -9.45
C LEU A 255 -52.71 -2.55 -8.43
N LEU A 256 -51.38 -2.45 -8.23
CA LEU A 256 -50.76 -1.68 -7.16
C LEU A 256 -49.82 -0.63 -7.73
N PRO A 257 -49.61 0.49 -7.03
CA PRO A 257 -48.60 1.46 -7.39
C PRO A 257 -47.19 0.91 -7.13
N ALA A 258 -46.21 1.57 -7.66
CA ALA A 258 -44.80 1.31 -7.36
C ALA A 258 -44.56 1.28 -5.84
N GLU A 259 -43.61 0.46 -5.39
CA GLU A 259 -43.21 0.30 -3.98
C GLU A 259 -44.30 -0.32 -3.06
N VAL A 260 -45.42 -0.81 -3.61
CA VAL A 260 -46.42 -1.55 -2.87
C VAL A 260 -46.52 -2.98 -3.43
N PHE A 261 -46.21 -3.96 -2.60
CA PHE A 261 -46.09 -5.37 -2.99
C PHE A 261 -47.04 -6.25 -2.23
N VAL A 262 -47.25 -7.49 -2.70
CA VAL A 262 -48.11 -8.48 -2.09
C VAL A 262 -47.27 -9.57 -1.44
N ALA A 263 -47.46 -9.79 -0.15
CA ALA A 263 -46.71 -10.79 0.61
C ALA A 263 -46.77 -12.18 -0.07
N ARG A 264 -45.58 -12.80 -0.25
CA ARG A 264 -45.41 -14.15 -0.84
C ARG A 264 -45.90 -14.31 -2.29
N VAL A 265 -46.19 -13.18 -2.96
CA VAL A 265 -46.67 -13.17 -4.37
C VAL A 265 -45.74 -12.29 -5.23
N SER A 266 -45.44 -11.11 -4.75
CA SER A 266 -44.58 -10.17 -5.46
C SER A 266 -43.13 -10.64 -5.50
N GLU A 267 -42.52 -10.58 -6.67
CA GLU A 267 -41.07 -10.74 -6.90
C GLU A 267 -40.51 -9.39 -7.27
N VAL A 268 -39.60 -8.87 -6.45
CA VAL A 268 -39.17 -7.47 -6.57
C VAL A 268 -37.81 -7.36 -7.23
N ARG A 269 -37.83 -6.82 -8.44
CA ARG A 269 -36.60 -6.43 -9.14
C ARG A 269 -36.09 -5.09 -8.62
N VAL A 270 -34.77 -5.03 -8.37
CA VAL A 270 -34.08 -3.81 -7.93
C VAL A 270 -33.20 -3.31 -9.07
N ASN A 271 -33.44 -2.09 -9.52
CA ASN A 271 -32.66 -1.47 -10.57
C ASN A 271 -32.17 -0.08 -10.13
N CYS A 272 -30.88 0.19 -10.34
CA CYS A 272 -30.24 1.49 -10.11
C CYS A 272 -29.69 2.01 -11.44
N PRO A 273 -30.49 2.76 -12.23
CA PRO A 273 -30.07 3.20 -13.56
C PRO A 273 -28.94 4.24 -13.53
N ASN A 274 -28.80 4.96 -12.42
CA ASN A 274 -27.88 6.09 -12.29
C ASN A 274 -26.82 5.83 -11.22
N ILE A 275 -25.90 4.90 -11.49
CA ILE A 275 -24.69 4.71 -10.68
C ILE A 275 -23.59 5.55 -11.30
N LYS A 276 -23.02 6.50 -10.51
CA LYS A 276 -21.92 7.34 -10.96
C LYS A 276 -20.61 6.81 -10.41
N LEU A 277 -19.71 6.49 -11.31
CA LEU A 277 -18.33 6.13 -11.03
C LEU A 277 -17.42 7.28 -11.47
N LYS A 278 -16.26 7.42 -10.84
CA LYS A 278 -15.35 8.56 -11.07
C LYS A 278 -14.02 8.08 -11.63
N TYR A 279 -13.43 8.87 -12.52
CA TYR A 279 -12.07 8.68 -13.03
C TYR A 279 -11.76 7.26 -13.51
N GLY A 280 -12.63 6.71 -14.39
CA GLY A 280 -12.41 5.43 -15.05
C GLY A 280 -12.60 4.18 -14.18
N ALA A 281 -13.05 4.29 -12.94
CA ALA A 281 -13.41 3.12 -12.14
C ALA A 281 -14.60 2.38 -12.76
N THR A 282 -14.67 1.07 -12.55
CA THR A 282 -15.77 0.21 -12.97
C THR A 282 -16.50 -0.37 -11.76
N ILE A 283 -17.70 -0.94 -11.94
CA ILE A 283 -18.41 -1.62 -10.86
C ILE A 283 -17.72 -2.98 -10.64
N LYS A 284 -17.26 -3.20 -9.41
CA LYS A 284 -16.74 -4.49 -8.95
C LYS A 284 -17.85 -5.34 -8.31
N GLN A 285 -18.70 -4.70 -7.52
CA GLN A 285 -19.78 -5.39 -6.82
C GLN A 285 -20.99 -4.45 -6.65
N PHE A 286 -22.17 -4.98 -6.90
CA PHE A 286 -23.46 -4.40 -6.53
C PHE A 286 -24.06 -5.25 -5.41
N THR A 287 -24.65 -4.63 -4.39
CA THR A 287 -25.36 -5.36 -3.35
C THR A 287 -26.64 -4.62 -3.02
N ALA A 288 -27.77 -5.30 -3.16
CA ALA A 288 -29.05 -4.85 -2.61
C ALA A 288 -29.51 -5.83 -1.53
N LYS A 289 -29.90 -5.32 -0.37
CA LYS A 289 -30.19 -6.07 0.85
C LYS A 289 -31.55 -5.69 1.43
N ILE A 290 -32.40 -6.67 1.68
CA ILE A 290 -33.61 -6.46 2.47
C ILE A 290 -33.20 -6.32 3.95
N ILE A 291 -33.46 -5.15 4.53
CA ILE A 291 -32.99 -4.83 5.89
C ILE A 291 -33.56 -5.79 6.93
N ASN A 292 -34.85 -6.16 6.81
CA ASN A 292 -35.57 -6.94 7.83
C ASN A 292 -35.16 -8.42 7.91
N ASN A 293 -34.59 -8.99 6.85
CA ASN A 293 -34.26 -10.42 6.81
C ASN A 293 -32.87 -10.72 6.26
N SER A 294 -32.09 -9.67 5.97
CA SER A 294 -30.71 -9.77 5.47
C SER A 294 -30.54 -10.57 4.17
N THR A 295 -31.62 -10.77 3.40
CA THR A 295 -31.51 -11.38 2.06
C THR A 295 -30.84 -10.40 1.11
N GLU A 296 -29.88 -10.86 0.32
CA GLU A 296 -29.07 -10.05 -0.59
C GLU A 296 -29.19 -10.55 -2.03
N ILE A 297 -29.08 -9.62 -2.98
CA ILE A 297 -28.82 -9.86 -4.41
C ILE A 297 -27.61 -9.06 -4.82
N HIS A 298 -26.84 -9.56 -5.81
CA HIS A 298 -25.57 -8.97 -6.19
C HIS A 298 -25.54 -8.46 -7.63
N ASP A 299 -26.67 -8.44 -8.30
CA ASP A 299 -26.81 -7.94 -9.66
C ASP A 299 -27.73 -6.71 -9.68
N ASN A 300 -27.30 -5.65 -10.39
CA ASN A 300 -28.16 -4.52 -10.70
C ASN A 300 -29.20 -4.97 -11.72
N GLY A 301 -30.49 -4.99 -11.33
CA GLY A 301 -31.57 -5.64 -12.05
C GLY A 301 -31.90 -7.04 -11.54
N GLY A 302 -31.22 -7.51 -10.50
CA GLY A 302 -31.55 -8.76 -9.82
C GLY A 302 -32.91 -8.71 -9.09
N THR A 303 -33.51 -9.86 -8.80
CA THR A 303 -34.87 -9.99 -8.27
C THR A 303 -34.87 -10.71 -6.94
N PHE A 304 -35.52 -10.12 -5.94
CA PHE A 304 -35.85 -10.80 -4.69
C PHE A 304 -37.06 -11.73 -4.90
N PRO A 305 -36.96 -13.03 -4.56
CA PRO A 305 -38.06 -13.96 -4.75
C PRO A 305 -39.20 -13.70 -3.77
N ALA A 306 -40.40 -14.05 -4.17
CA ALA A 306 -41.65 -13.78 -3.44
C ALA A 306 -41.67 -14.28 -1.98
N ASN A 307 -40.97 -15.36 -1.68
CA ASN A 307 -40.89 -15.92 -0.33
C ASN A 307 -40.00 -15.11 0.63
N LYS A 308 -39.36 -14.04 0.16
CA LYS A 308 -38.50 -13.15 0.98
C LYS A 308 -39.18 -11.82 1.32
N LEU A 309 -40.27 -11.46 0.63
CA LEU A 309 -41.06 -10.26 0.91
C LEU A 309 -42.33 -10.64 1.65
N TYR A 310 -42.33 -10.54 2.96
CA TYR A 310 -43.45 -10.87 3.82
C TYR A 310 -43.85 -9.74 4.77
N SER A 311 -43.09 -8.66 4.85
CA SER A 311 -43.40 -7.46 5.65
C SER A 311 -42.85 -6.20 4.99
N SER A 312 -43.49 -5.07 5.25
CA SER A 312 -42.97 -3.76 4.84
C SER A 312 -41.59 -3.49 5.44
N GLY A 313 -40.75 -2.74 4.73
CA GLY A 313 -39.39 -2.50 5.16
C GLY A 313 -38.60 -1.61 4.19
N GLY A 314 -37.29 -1.79 4.19
CA GLY A 314 -36.38 -1.10 3.30
C GLY A 314 -35.45 -2.06 2.56
N ILE A 315 -35.05 -1.65 1.38
CA ILE A 315 -33.97 -2.26 0.62
C ILE A 315 -32.82 -1.27 0.61
N GLU A 316 -31.70 -1.68 1.17
CA GLU A 316 -30.44 -0.93 1.17
C GLU A 316 -29.58 -1.37 -0.02
N VAL A 317 -29.05 -0.39 -0.75
CA VAL A 317 -28.18 -0.64 -1.90
C VAL A 317 -26.81 0.00 -1.66
N THR A 318 -25.77 -0.77 -1.94
CA THR A 318 -24.37 -0.33 -1.97
C THR A 318 -23.71 -0.80 -3.26
N VAL A 319 -22.71 -0.03 -3.70
CA VAL A 319 -21.87 -0.35 -4.87
C VAL A 319 -20.43 -0.24 -4.48
N THR A 320 -19.64 -1.24 -4.79
CA THR A 320 -18.17 -1.20 -4.65
C THR A 320 -17.55 -1.10 -6.04
N ASP A 321 -16.64 -0.15 -6.22
CA ASP A 321 -15.91 0.04 -7.47
C ASP A 321 -14.67 -0.87 -7.59
N SER A 322 -14.02 -0.83 -8.75
CA SER A 322 -12.81 -1.60 -9.04
C SER A 322 -11.63 -1.27 -8.12
N ARG A 323 -11.59 -0.06 -7.54
CA ARG A 323 -10.59 0.35 -6.54
C ARG A 323 -10.86 -0.20 -5.14
N GLY A 324 -12.04 -0.81 -4.92
CA GLY A 324 -12.49 -1.32 -3.62
C GLY A 324 -13.20 -0.28 -2.76
N MET A 325 -13.53 0.90 -3.31
CA MET A 325 -14.30 1.91 -2.59
C MET A 325 -15.78 1.60 -2.64
N THR A 326 -16.44 1.57 -1.49
CA THR A 326 -17.88 1.31 -1.39
C THR A 326 -18.64 2.63 -1.22
N SER A 327 -19.74 2.77 -1.94
CA SER A 327 -20.66 3.90 -1.82
C SER A 327 -21.25 4.02 -0.41
N TRP A 328 -21.73 5.19 -0.06
CA TRP A 328 -22.63 5.29 1.07
C TRP A 328 -23.91 4.47 0.79
N PRO A 329 -24.48 3.78 1.81
CA PRO A 329 -25.72 3.04 1.65
C PRO A 329 -26.86 3.98 1.25
N ARG A 330 -27.68 3.55 0.29
CA ARG A 330 -28.92 4.24 -0.07
C ARG A 330 -30.10 3.29 0.13
N THR A 331 -31.13 3.76 0.80
CA THR A 331 -32.32 2.95 1.14
C THR A 331 -33.55 3.46 0.42
N VAL A 332 -34.32 2.52 -0.14
CA VAL A 332 -35.68 2.74 -0.61
C VAL A 332 -36.64 1.96 0.28
N TYR A 333 -37.75 2.58 0.67
CA TYR A 333 -38.76 1.94 1.50
C TYR A 333 -39.88 1.40 0.64
N TYR A 334 -40.47 0.28 1.09
CA TYR A 334 -41.58 -0.37 0.43
C TYR A 334 -42.65 -0.83 1.42
N THR A 335 -43.90 -0.96 0.93
CA THR A 335 -45.04 -1.47 1.69
C THR A 335 -45.37 -2.84 1.20
N VAL A 336 -45.69 -3.77 2.11
CA VAL A 336 -46.19 -5.11 1.79
C VAL A 336 -47.59 -5.28 2.33
N LEU A 337 -48.51 -5.61 1.43
CA LEU A 337 -49.88 -5.98 1.78
C LEU A 337 -49.94 -7.45 2.18
N ASN A 338 -50.54 -7.72 3.33
CA ASN A 338 -50.72 -9.09 3.78
C ASN A 338 -51.67 -9.85 2.83
N TYR A 339 -51.24 -11.04 2.45
CA TYR A 339 -52.00 -11.90 1.56
C TYR A 339 -51.69 -13.36 1.84
N GLU A 340 -52.77 -14.18 1.91
CA GLU A 340 -52.65 -15.61 1.96
C GLU A 340 -53.18 -16.20 0.65
N ARG A 341 -52.49 -17.18 0.11
CA ARG A 341 -52.92 -17.84 -1.13
C ARG A 341 -54.31 -18.44 -0.98
N PRO A 342 -55.17 -18.38 -2.00
CA PRO A 342 -56.45 -19.03 -1.98
C PRO A 342 -56.33 -20.50 -1.69
N SER A 343 -57.22 -21.02 -0.88
CA SER A 343 -57.32 -22.44 -0.63
C SER A 343 -58.70 -22.95 -1.04
N ILE A 344 -58.73 -24.10 -1.63
CA ILE A 344 -59.97 -24.81 -1.99
C ILE A 344 -59.91 -26.24 -1.45
N THR A 345 -60.99 -26.65 -0.80
CA THR A 345 -61.17 -28.02 -0.38
C THR A 345 -62.51 -28.48 -0.95
N PHE A 346 -62.60 -29.69 -1.43
CA PHE A 346 -63.84 -30.24 -1.91
C PHE A 346 -63.99 -31.68 -1.41
N ILE A 347 -65.22 -32.02 -1.21
CA ILE A 347 -65.67 -33.38 -0.89
C ILE A 347 -66.63 -33.77 -1.99
N ALA A 348 -66.38 -34.92 -2.62
CA ALA A 348 -67.25 -35.47 -3.66
C ALA A 348 -67.76 -36.86 -3.21
N TYR A 349 -69.07 -37.07 -3.26
CA TYR A 349 -69.64 -38.33 -2.94
C TYR A 349 -70.84 -38.64 -3.87
N ARG A 350 -71.12 -39.89 -4.08
CA ARG A 350 -72.33 -40.33 -4.84
C ARG A 350 -73.57 -40.16 -3.99
N THR A 351 -74.64 -39.65 -4.59
CA THR A 351 -75.86 -39.49 -3.84
C THR A 351 -76.51 -40.87 -3.61
N LYS A 352 -77.09 -41.06 -2.45
CA LYS A 352 -77.81 -42.32 -2.14
C LYS A 352 -79.05 -42.56 -3.02
N GLN A 353 -79.63 -41.49 -3.56
CA GLN A 353 -80.84 -41.52 -4.39
C GLN A 353 -80.57 -41.82 -5.85
N ASP A 354 -79.40 -41.46 -6.37
CA ASP A 354 -79.01 -41.71 -7.74
C ASP A 354 -77.45 -41.88 -7.81
N ALA A 355 -77.04 -43.14 -7.98
CA ALA A 355 -75.66 -43.51 -8.02
C ALA A 355 -74.87 -42.91 -9.24
N LYS A 356 -75.58 -42.37 -10.22
CA LYS A 356 -75.03 -41.70 -11.37
C LYS A 356 -74.72 -40.23 -11.08
N LYS A 357 -75.25 -39.66 -9.99
CA LYS A 357 -75.05 -38.28 -9.60
C LYS A 357 -73.95 -38.19 -8.53
N ILE A 358 -73.08 -37.26 -8.74
CA ILE A 358 -72.03 -36.91 -7.77
C ILE A 358 -72.38 -35.55 -7.19
N GLN A 359 -72.47 -35.46 -5.87
CA GLN A 359 -72.63 -34.23 -5.15
C GLN A 359 -71.20 -33.77 -4.76
N VAL A 360 -70.90 -32.51 -5.07
CA VAL A 360 -69.56 -31.85 -4.74
C VAL A 360 -69.83 -30.68 -3.81
N SER A 361 -69.39 -30.84 -2.59
CA SER A 361 -69.29 -29.70 -1.64
C SER A 361 -67.94 -29.04 -1.74
N ARG A 362 -67.94 -27.76 -1.99
CA ARG A 362 -66.71 -26.96 -2.19
C ARG A 362 -66.58 -25.90 -1.09
N TYR A 363 -65.44 -25.87 -0.45
CA TYR A 363 -65.08 -24.84 0.50
C TYR A 363 -63.90 -24.09 -0.06
N PHE A 364 -64.05 -22.80 -0.23
CA PHE A 364 -62.91 -21.94 -0.65
C PHE A 364 -62.76 -20.78 0.29
N ARG A 365 -61.46 -20.38 0.47
CA ARG A 365 -61.06 -19.21 1.25
C ARG A 365 -60.17 -18.35 0.39
N ILE A 366 -60.40 -17.02 0.36
CA ILE A 366 -59.52 -16.02 -0.20
C ILE A 366 -59.18 -15.02 0.90
N SER A 367 -57.93 -14.59 0.91
CA SER A 367 -57.53 -13.45 1.71
C SER A 367 -57.92 -12.16 0.95
N PRO A 368 -58.71 -11.24 1.54
CA PRO A 368 -59.00 -9.98 0.88
C PRO A 368 -57.70 -9.15 0.73
N LEU A 369 -57.36 -8.74 -0.49
CA LEU A 369 -56.25 -7.85 -0.77
C LEU A 369 -56.76 -6.41 -0.70
N MET A 370 -56.51 -5.74 0.40
CA MET A 370 -57.02 -4.38 0.67
C MET A 370 -55.91 -3.35 0.41
N TYR A 371 -56.26 -2.32 -0.38
CA TYR A 371 -55.40 -1.13 -0.57
C TYR A 371 -56.27 0.12 -0.63
N ASN A 372 -55.93 1.14 0.17
CA ASN A 372 -56.67 2.40 0.30
C ASN A 372 -58.21 2.19 0.48
N GLY A 373 -58.58 1.25 1.34
CA GLY A 373 -59.99 0.95 1.65
C GLY A 373 -60.74 0.17 0.58
N LYS A 374 -60.09 -0.22 -0.52
CA LYS A 374 -60.73 -1.01 -1.60
C LYS A 374 -60.17 -2.44 -1.62
N GLN A 375 -61.04 -3.41 -1.80
CA GLN A 375 -60.66 -4.79 -2.06
C GLN A 375 -60.31 -4.94 -3.56
N LEU A 376 -59.08 -5.38 -3.85
CA LEU A 376 -58.54 -5.49 -5.21
C LEU A 376 -58.77 -6.87 -5.84
N ASN A 377 -58.93 -7.91 -5.03
CA ASN A 377 -59.17 -9.28 -5.48
C ASN A 377 -60.59 -9.74 -5.23
N LYS A 378 -61.06 -10.68 -6.05
CA LYS A 378 -62.36 -11.32 -5.89
C LYS A 378 -62.28 -12.78 -6.32
N ALA A 379 -63.13 -13.65 -5.70
CA ALA A 379 -63.32 -14.99 -6.18
C ALA A 379 -64.47 -15.04 -7.21
N VAL A 380 -64.26 -15.74 -8.29
CA VAL A 380 -65.31 -16.02 -9.30
C VAL A 380 -65.39 -17.51 -9.48
N LEU A 381 -66.54 -18.05 -9.21
CA LEU A 381 -66.88 -19.44 -9.51
C LEU A 381 -67.42 -19.52 -10.95
N LYS A 382 -66.74 -20.24 -11.81
CA LYS A 382 -67.16 -20.56 -13.17
C LYS A 382 -67.64 -21.97 -13.23
#